data_3fe3d2d47658c3cebe1522e3808d64ee
#
_entry.id   3fe3d2d47658c3cebe1522e3808d64ee
#
_cell.length_a   1.000
_cell.length_b   1.000
_cell.length_c   1.000
_cell.angle_alpha   90.00
_cell.angle_beta   90.00
_cell.angle_gamma   90.00
#
_symmetry.space_group_name_H-M   'P 1'
#
loop_
_entity.id
_entity.type
_entity.pdbx_description
1 polymer ?
#
loop_
_entity_poly.entity_id
_entity_poly.type
_entity_poly.pdbx_seq_one_letter_code
_entity_poly.pdbx_strand_id
1 'polypeptide(L)'
;MQGSVSIFMLFSLISPYLLHAETKSTNHVIYTIDFSKQKPGSALPWLKKHGFSLWLGARRLNPRFENHAIVLSTDEQEAGMIGKQFRPEEYLYQVKRVRIEWGVYHYPIGADWENDVNRVPIAVMLTFGTKKWRSGIFPGFKPSPYFLSPFIGYKEQEGKQYLGKYYRKGGRYYCVASGDRAGQTIMTDFEVDDRFKRAFREPTTPPITSVAFQMNTKDTQGGAKAFLRKIEFLAK
;
A
#
# COMPACT_ATOMS: atom_id res chain seq x y z
N MET A 1 64.49 34.76 -50.15
CA MET A 1 63.06 34.86 -49.74
C MET A 1 62.57 33.43 -49.60
N GLN A 2 62.56 32.96 -48.35
CA GLN A 2 62.08 31.61 -47.98
C GLN A 2 60.66 31.74 -47.36
N GLY A 3 59.67 31.17 -48.01
CA GLY A 3 58.31 31.10 -47.49
C GLY A 3 58.11 29.83 -46.73
N SER A 4 57.81 29.99 -45.46
CA SER A 4 57.50 28.90 -44.51
C SER A 4 56.01 28.56 -44.61
N VAL A 5 55.70 27.31 -44.97
CA VAL A 5 54.33 26.75 -44.94
C VAL A 5 54.06 26.09 -43.66
N SER A 6 53.16 26.66 -42.84
CA SER A 6 52.68 26.05 -41.58
C SER A 6 51.50 25.13 -41.90
N ILE A 7 51.67 23.85 -41.60
CA ILE A 7 50.60 22.86 -41.66
C ILE A 7 49.86 22.84 -40.30
N PHE A 8 48.59 23.26 -40.31
CA PHE A 8 47.69 23.07 -39.14
C PHE A 8 47.11 21.65 -39.15
N MET A 9 47.53 20.82 -38.21
CA MET A 9 46.87 19.55 -37.92
C MET A 9 45.63 19.81 -37.04
N LEU A 10 44.44 19.54 -37.60
CA LEU A 10 43.18 19.50 -36.83
C LEU A 10 43.11 18.13 -36.13
N PHE A 11 43.24 18.15 -34.80
CA PHE A 11 42.86 16.98 -33.95
C PHE A 11 41.38 16.98 -33.72
N SER A 12 40.66 16.06 -34.35
CA SER A 12 39.26 15.77 -34.07
C SER A 12 39.16 14.96 -32.80
N LEU A 13 38.67 15.59 -31.73
CA LEU A 13 38.33 14.92 -30.43
C LEU A 13 37.03 14.14 -30.62
N ILE A 14 37.11 12.84 -30.86
CA ILE A 14 35.97 11.94 -30.80
C ILE A 14 35.71 11.65 -29.33
N SER A 15 34.68 12.30 -28.77
CA SER A 15 34.17 12.01 -27.43
C SER A 15 33.36 10.71 -27.46
N PRO A 16 33.72 9.69 -26.70
CA PRO A 16 32.90 8.48 -26.63
C PRO A 16 31.66 8.78 -25.78
N TYR A 17 30.52 8.96 -26.43
CA TYR A 17 29.22 8.91 -25.74
C TYR A 17 29.04 7.50 -25.18
N LEU A 18 29.26 7.35 -23.86
CA LEU A 18 28.84 6.16 -23.10
C LEU A 18 27.30 6.14 -23.12
N LEU A 19 26.73 5.35 -24.01
CA LEU A 19 25.34 4.96 -23.93
C LEU A 19 25.18 4.16 -22.62
N HIS A 20 24.67 4.83 -21.58
CA HIS A 20 24.12 4.12 -20.43
C HIS A 20 22.82 3.47 -20.90
N ALA A 21 22.89 2.19 -21.22
CA ALA A 21 21.71 1.38 -21.38
C ALA A 21 21.00 1.33 -20.02
N GLU A 22 19.95 2.13 -19.83
CA GLU A 22 19.01 1.93 -18.73
C GLU A 22 18.41 0.54 -18.89
N THR A 23 18.92 -0.42 -18.13
CA THR A 23 18.26 -1.70 -17.95
C THR A 23 16.91 -1.41 -17.30
N LYS A 24 15.84 -1.32 -18.10
CA LYS A 24 14.47 -1.33 -17.61
C LYS A 24 14.32 -2.63 -16.81
N SER A 25 14.42 -2.51 -15.48
CA SER A 25 14.06 -3.60 -14.57
C SER A 25 12.59 -3.94 -14.86
N THR A 26 12.36 -5.02 -15.58
CA THR A 26 11.01 -5.55 -15.82
C THR A 26 10.47 -6.08 -14.52
N ASN A 27 9.68 -5.27 -13.82
CA ASN A 27 8.98 -5.70 -12.62
C ASN A 27 8.06 -6.88 -12.96
N HIS A 28 8.38 -8.03 -12.40
CA HIS A 28 7.62 -9.26 -12.60
C HIS A 28 6.53 -9.37 -11.54
N VAL A 29 5.26 -9.55 -11.96
CA VAL A 29 4.14 -9.80 -11.05
C VAL A 29 4.22 -11.23 -10.54
N ILE A 30 4.39 -11.41 -9.23
CA ILE A 30 4.52 -12.72 -8.58
C ILE A 30 3.23 -13.17 -7.90
N TYR A 31 2.35 -12.23 -7.55
CA TYR A 31 1.07 -12.53 -6.95
C TYR A 31 0.06 -11.42 -7.22
N THR A 32 -1.21 -11.79 -7.40
CA THR A 32 -2.29 -10.83 -7.67
C THR A 32 -3.54 -11.18 -6.85
N ILE A 33 -4.16 -10.15 -6.28
CA ILE A 33 -5.53 -10.19 -5.78
C ILE A 33 -6.37 -9.31 -6.69
N ASP A 34 -7.29 -9.91 -7.44
CA ASP A 34 -8.11 -9.22 -8.44
C ASP A 34 -9.60 -9.39 -8.13
N PHE A 35 -10.23 -8.29 -7.78
CA PHE A 35 -11.67 -8.23 -7.51
C PHE A 35 -12.48 -7.78 -8.74
N SER A 36 -11.81 -7.34 -9.82
CA SER A 36 -12.46 -6.71 -10.98
C SER A 36 -13.37 -7.65 -11.78
N LYS A 37 -13.12 -8.96 -11.66
CA LYS A 37 -13.84 -9.99 -12.42
C LYS A 37 -15.04 -10.58 -11.68
N GLN A 38 -15.35 -10.07 -10.49
CA GLN A 38 -16.42 -10.62 -9.66
C GLN A 38 -17.78 -10.05 -10.09
N LYS A 39 -18.80 -10.92 -10.06
CA LYS A 39 -20.19 -10.48 -10.31
C LYS A 39 -20.69 -9.62 -9.15
N PRO A 40 -21.53 -8.61 -9.41
CA PRO A 40 -22.12 -7.80 -8.35
C PRO A 40 -22.85 -8.63 -7.30
N GLY A 41 -22.75 -8.24 -6.03
CA GLY A 41 -23.38 -8.92 -4.91
C GLY A 41 -22.51 -8.96 -3.66
N SER A 42 -22.95 -9.71 -2.64
CA SER A 42 -22.18 -9.88 -1.39
C SER A 42 -20.81 -10.49 -1.67
N ALA A 43 -19.75 -9.86 -1.16
CA ALA A 43 -18.39 -10.40 -1.28
C ALA A 43 -18.08 -11.50 -0.25
N LEU A 44 -18.88 -11.66 0.79
CA LEU A 44 -18.62 -12.56 1.93
C LEU A 44 -18.38 -14.02 1.51
N PRO A 45 -19.19 -14.64 0.62
CA PRO A 45 -18.96 -16.03 0.22
C PRO A 45 -17.63 -16.18 -0.54
N TRP A 46 -17.33 -15.24 -1.41
CA TRP A 46 -16.09 -15.25 -2.20
C TRP A 46 -14.85 -15.09 -1.29
N LEU A 47 -14.89 -14.13 -0.37
CA LEU A 47 -13.82 -13.87 0.58
C LEU A 47 -13.51 -15.13 1.40
N LYS A 48 -14.54 -15.79 1.95
CA LYS A 48 -14.38 -17.05 2.69
C LYS A 48 -13.75 -18.13 1.83
N LYS A 49 -14.23 -18.34 0.60
CA LYS A 49 -13.72 -19.34 -0.34
C LYS A 49 -12.24 -19.13 -0.68
N HIS A 50 -11.78 -17.87 -0.74
CA HIS A 50 -10.40 -17.50 -1.09
C HIS A 50 -9.48 -17.29 0.13
N GLY A 51 -9.90 -17.76 1.31
CA GLY A 51 -9.07 -17.77 2.51
C GLY A 51 -8.95 -16.41 3.22
N PHE A 52 -9.86 -15.46 2.94
CA PHE A 52 -9.92 -14.22 3.68
C PHE A 52 -10.67 -14.39 5.00
N SER A 53 -10.14 -13.77 6.04
CA SER A 53 -10.75 -13.65 7.36
C SER A 53 -11.26 -12.23 7.57
N LEU A 54 -12.32 -12.11 8.36
CA LEU A 54 -12.92 -10.84 8.74
C LEU A 54 -12.65 -10.60 10.23
N TRP A 55 -12.06 -9.45 10.55
CA TRP A 55 -11.74 -9.04 11.92
C TRP A 55 -12.45 -7.75 12.29
N LEU A 56 -12.69 -7.57 13.59
CA LEU A 56 -13.44 -6.44 14.14
C LEU A 56 -14.84 -6.34 13.49
N GLY A 57 -15.30 -5.15 13.16
CA GLY A 57 -16.57 -4.89 12.51
C GLY A 57 -16.61 -5.10 11.01
N ALA A 58 -15.71 -5.90 10.41
CA ALA A 58 -15.59 -6.02 8.95
C ALA A 58 -16.90 -6.46 8.24
N ARG A 59 -17.78 -7.21 8.91
CA ARG A 59 -19.11 -7.54 8.35
C ARG A 59 -20.02 -6.32 8.25
N ARG A 60 -19.91 -5.38 9.19
CA ARG A 60 -20.70 -4.13 9.22
C ARG A 60 -20.19 -3.08 8.22
N LEU A 61 -19.02 -3.31 7.63
CA LEU A 61 -18.54 -2.54 6.46
C LEU A 61 -19.20 -2.98 5.15
N ASN A 62 -20.21 -3.87 5.20
CA ASN A 62 -20.99 -4.32 4.07
C ASN A 62 -20.17 -4.64 2.81
N PRO A 63 -19.20 -5.57 2.88
CA PRO A 63 -18.32 -5.85 1.74
C PRO A 63 -19.11 -6.45 0.57
N ARG A 64 -19.11 -5.75 -0.57
CA ARG A 64 -19.85 -6.12 -1.79
C ARG A 64 -18.98 -5.97 -3.02
N PHE A 65 -19.26 -6.74 -4.04
CA PHE A 65 -18.73 -6.50 -5.38
C PHE A 65 -19.66 -5.55 -6.11
N GLU A 66 -19.11 -4.42 -6.53
CA GLU A 66 -19.78 -3.36 -7.29
C GLU A 66 -18.76 -2.72 -8.24
N ASN A 67 -19.17 -2.34 -9.45
CA ASN A 67 -18.36 -1.58 -10.40
C ASN A 67 -16.94 -2.15 -10.60
N HIS A 68 -16.82 -3.48 -10.74
CA HIS A 68 -15.56 -4.17 -10.93
C HIS A 68 -14.57 -3.99 -9.75
N ALA A 69 -15.06 -3.93 -8.53
CA ALA A 69 -14.25 -3.78 -7.32
C ALA A 69 -14.93 -4.44 -6.12
N ILE A 70 -14.18 -4.70 -5.06
CA ILE A 70 -14.77 -4.87 -3.73
C ILE A 70 -14.98 -3.50 -3.12
N VAL A 71 -16.19 -3.23 -2.67
CA VAL A 71 -16.60 -1.98 -2.03
C VAL A 71 -16.84 -2.24 -0.55
N LEU A 72 -16.30 -1.39 0.30
CA LEU A 72 -16.61 -1.29 1.72
C LEU A 72 -17.42 -0.02 1.95
N SER A 73 -18.47 -0.09 2.75
CA SER A 73 -19.27 1.09 3.11
C SER A 73 -19.87 0.95 4.50
N THR A 74 -19.95 2.06 5.19
CA THR A 74 -20.68 2.21 6.46
C THR A 74 -21.10 3.68 6.60
N ASP A 75 -22.27 3.91 7.16
CA ASP A 75 -22.72 5.23 7.57
C ASP A 75 -22.44 5.49 9.06
N GLU A 76 -21.90 4.47 9.75
CA GLU A 76 -21.65 4.44 11.18
C GLU A 76 -20.17 4.58 11.52
N GLN A 77 -19.90 4.79 12.81
CA GLN A 77 -18.56 4.74 13.38
C GLN A 77 -18.09 3.30 13.51
N GLU A 78 -17.47 2.75 12.50
CA GLU A 78 -17.08 1.36 12.44
C GLU A 78 -15.59 1.18 12.16
N ALA A 79 -15.04 0.05 12.58
CA ALA A 79 -13.69 -0.37 12.23
C ALA A 79 -13.71 -1.84 11.82
N GLY A 80 -13.18 -2.13 10.66
CA GLY A 80 -13.11 -3.50 10.16
C GLY A 80 -11.90 -3.73 9.27
N MET A 81 -11.44 -4.97 9.28
CA MET A 81 -10.30 -5.40 8.48
C MET A 81 -10.59 -6.75 7.83
N ILE A 82 -10.31 -6.87 6.56
CA ILE A 82 -10.45 -8.08 5.76
C ILE A 82 -9.07 -8.46 5.26
N GLY A 83 -8.59 -9.64 5.62
CA GLY A 83 -7.23 -10.01 5.26
C GLY A 83 -7.04 -11.50 4.98
N LYS A 84 -5.99 -11.78 4.24
CA LYS A 84 -5.54 -13.12 3.90
C LYS A 84 -4.16 -13.32 4.51
N GLN A 85 -4.05 -14.34 5.34
CA GLN A 85 -2.77 -14.83 5.82
C GLN A 85 -2.27 -15.90 4.85
N PHE A 86 -1.05 -15.75 4.40
CA PHE A 86 -0.39 -16.74 3.57
C PHE A 86 0.10 -17.90 4.43
N ARG A 87 0.09 -19.12 3.89
CA ARG A 87 0.79 -20.25 4.48
C ARG A 87 2.30 -20.09 4.27
N PRO A 88 3.17 -20.73 5.04
CA PRO A 88 4.62 -20.56 4.89
C PRO A 88 5.15 -20.75 3.47
N GLU A 89 4.60 -21.71 2.73
CA GLU A 89 4.93 -21.99 1.33
C GLU A 89 4.39 -20.94 0.33
N GLU A 90 3.46 -20.12 0.77
CA GLU A 90 2.86 -19.02 -0.03
C GLU A 90 3.45 -17.65 0.29
N TYR A 91 4.45 -17.56 1.19
CA TYR A 91 5.05 -16.29 1.56
C TYR A 91 5.68 -15.61 0.34
N LEU A 92 5.42 -14.30 0.21
CA LEU A 92 5.91 -13.54 -0.94
C LEU A 92 7.30 -12.97 -0.63
N TYR A 93 8.30 -13.57 -1.24
CA TYR A 93 9.71 -13.17 -1.10
C TYR A 93 10.09 -12.12 -2.14
N GLN A 94 11.08 -11.29 -1.82
CA GLN A 94 11.70 -10.34 -2.75
C GLN A 94 10.73 -9.34 -3.40
N VAL A 95 9.60 -9.06 -2.74
CA VAL A 95 8.68 -8.03 -3.21
C VAL A 95 9.35 -6.67 -3.12
N LYS A 96 9.49 -6.00 -4.26
CA LYS A 96 10.06 -4.64 -4.33
C LYS A 96 8.99 -3.58 -4.27
N ARG A 97 7.84 -3.86 -4.92
CA ARG A 97 6.74 -2.91 -5.07
C ARG A 97 5.40 -3.62 -4.96
N VAL A 98 4.41 -2.90 -4.45
CA VAL A 98 3.01 -3.33 -4.52
C VAL A 98 2.23 -2.27 -5.27
N ARG A 99 1.56 -2.69 -6.35
CA ARG A 99 0.66 -1.83 -7.12
C ARG A 99 -0.76 -2.05 -6.64
N ILE A 100 -1.46 -0.95 -6.35
CA ILE A 100 -2.82 -0.98 -5.82
C ILE A 100 -3.72 -0.11 -6.69
N GLU A 101 -4.82 -0.67 -7.18
CA GLU A 101 -5.87 0.04 -7.89
C GLU A 101 -7.09 0.15 -6.98
N TRP A 102 -7.38 1.36 -6.52
CA TRP A 102 -8.36 1.65 -5.49
C TRP A 102 -8.90 3.07 -5.55
N GLY A 103 -9.79 3.42 -4.61
CA GLY A 103 -10.28 4.78 -4.49
C GLY A 103 -11.30 4.94 -3.36
N VAL A 104 -11.77 6.17 -3.21
CA VAL A 104 -12.72 6.57 -2.17
C VAL A 104 -13.91 7.23 -2.84
N TYR A 105 -15.12 6.83 -2.46
CA TYR A 105 -16.37 7.51 -2.85
C TYR A 105 -16.79 8.52 -1.80
N HIS A 106 -16.55 8.22 -0.51
CA HIS A 106 -16.93 9.07 0.60
C HIS A 106 -15.88 8.98 1.72
N TYR A 107 -15.40 10.12 2.19
CA TYR A 107 -14.40 10.23 3.25
C TYR A 107 -15.04 10.38 4.63
N PRO A 108 -14.47 9.79 5.68
CA PRO A 108 -14.95 9.99 7.05
C PRO A 108 -14.62 11.43 7.51
N ILE A 109 -15.66 12.17 7.92
CA ILE A 109 -15.51 13.57 8.33
C ILE A 109 -14.82 13.63 9.69
N GLY A 110 -13.71 14.38 9.76
CA GLY A 110 -12.93 14.54 10.99
C GLY A 110 -11.73 13.60 11.11
N ALA A 111 -11.51 12.71 10.14
CA ALA A 111 -10.24 11.98 10.06
C ALA A 111 -9.08 12.97 9.85
N ASP A 112 -8.04 12.86 10.68
CA ASP A 112 -6.91 13.79 10.63
C ASP A 112 -5.72 13.20 11.40
N TRP A 113 -4.79 12.60 10.67
CA TRP A 113 -3.59 11.97 11.25
C TRP A 113 -2.60 12.98 11.82
N GLU A 114 -2.65 14.24 11.38
CA GLU A 114 -1.82 15.31 11.94
C GLU A 114 -2.27 15.67 13.37
N ASN A 115 -3.56 15.48 13.67
CA ASN A 115 -4.19 15.75 14.96
C ASN A 115 -4.59 14.46 15.71
N ASP A 116 -3.87 13.34 15.49
CA ASP A 116 -4.06 12.05 16.17
C ASP A 116 -5.43 11.37 15.95
N VAL A 117 -6.28 11.86 15.05
CA VAL A 117 -7.49 11.17 14.63
C VAL A 117 -7.13 10.19 13.51
N ASN A 118 -6.47 9.10 13.89
CA ASN A 118 -5.91 8.10 12.97
C ASN A 118 -7.01 7.23 12.35
N ARG A 119 -7.78 7.77 11.41
CA ARG A 119 -8.88 7.10 10.73
C ARG A 119 -8.66 7.12 9.23
N VAL A 120 -9.20 6.13 8.54
CA VAL A 120 -8.99 5.95 7.09
C VAL A 120 -10.23 5.43 6.41
N PRO A 121 -10.60 5.98 5.23
CA PRO A 121 -11.64 5.39 4.39
C PRO A 121 -11.18 4.05 3.82
N ILE A 122 -9.90 3.92 3.49
CA ILE A 122 -9.29 2.66 3.03
C ILE A 122 -7.79 2.67 3.27
N ALA A 123 -7.26 1.53 3.71
CA ALA A 123 -5.84 1.26 3.77
C ALA A 123 -5.57 -0.20 3.40
N VAL A 124 -4.41 -0.47 2.81
CA VAL A 124 -3.90 -1.83 2.57
C VAL A 124 -2.73 -2.06 3.53
N MET A 125 -2.80 -3.14 4.30
CA MET A 125 -1.77 -3.52 5.27
C MET A 125 -0.97 -4.72 4.75
N LEU A 126 0.33 -4.57 4.65
CA LEU A 126 1.29 -5.60 4.27
C LEU A 126 2.08 -6.01 5.50
N THR A 127 1.99 -7.27 5.92
CA THR A 127 2.68 -7.78 7.11
C THR A 127 3.92 -8.57 6.72
N PHE A 128 5.01 -8.40 7.49
CA PHE A 128 6.33 -8.94 7.15
C PHE A 128 6.87 -9.87 8.22
N GLY A 129 7.32 -11.05 7.80
CA GLY A 129 7.94 -12.04 8.68
C GLY A 129 7.02 -12.55 9.78
N THR A 130 7.60 -13.21 10.78
CA THR A 130 6.87 -13.84 11.89
C THR A 130 7.17 -13.23 13.26
N LYS A 131 8.23 -12.41 13.38
CA LYS A 131 8.57 -11.70 14.61
C LYS A 131 7.47 -10.69 14.94
N LYS A 132 6.92 -10.79 16.15
CA LYS A 132 5.76 -10.00 16.57
C LYS A 132 6.15 -8.92 17.58
N TRP A 133 5.49 -7.78 17.51
CA TRP A 133 5.63 -6.63 18.38
C TRP A 133 4.33 -6.37 19.15
N ARG A 134 4.44 -6.10 20.45
CA ARG A 134 3.27 -5.70 21.26
C ARG A 134 2.79 -4.31 20.84
N SER A 135 1.50 -4.04 21.01
CA SER A 135 0.91 -2.72 20.69
C SER A 135 1.50 -1.58 21.52
N GLY A 136 1.95 -1.87 22.71
CA GLY A 136 2.59 -0.92 23.64
C GLY A 136 1.64 -0.09 24.49
N ILE A 137 0.36 0.06 24.12
CA ILE A 137 -0.58 0.94 24.81
C ILE A 137 -1.70 0.17 25.51
N PHE A 138 -2.16 -0.92 24.95
CA PHE A 138 -3.28 -1.69 25.49
C PHE A 138 -2.99 -3.19 25.52
N PRO A 139 -3.06 -3.83 26.70
CA PRO A 139 -2.73 -5.25 26.84
C PRO A 139 -3.62 -6.20 26.03
N GLY A 140 -4.84 -5.78 25.68
CA GLY A 140 -5.82 -6.57 24.95
C GLY A 140 -5.54 -6.72 23.43
N PHE A 141 -4.63 -5.92 22.86
CA PHE A 141 -4.28 -6.06 21.46
C PHE A 141 -3.25 -7.18 21.27
N LYS A 142 -3.55 -8.12 20.36
CA LYS A 142 -2.62 -9.19 20.01
C LYS A 142 -1.35 -8.62 19.38
N PRO A 143 -0.17 -9.19 19.68
CA PRO A 143 1.06 -8.78 19.01
C PRO A 143 0.95 -8.94 17.50
N SER A 144 1.47 -7.97 16.75
CA SER A 144 1.49 -7.97 15.28
C SER A 144 2.93 -8.07 14.77
N PRO A 145 3.19 -8.74 13.63
CA PRO A 145 4.46 -8.60 12.93
C PRO A 145 4.70 -7.17 12.46
N TYR A 146 5.86 -6.90 11.88
CA TYR A 146 6.07 -5.66 11.15
C TYR A 146 5.01 -5.48 10.07
N PHE A 147 4.55 -4.24 9.88
CA PHE A 147 3.66 -3.94 8.76
C PHE A 147 3.91 -2.54 8.18
N LEU A 148 3.70 -2.43 6.88
CA LEU A 148 3.56 -1.18 6.15
C LEU A 148 2.11 -1.07 5.68
N SER A 149 1.52 0.12 5.82
CA SER A 149 0.11 0.33 5.48
C SER A 149 -0.06 1.61 4.67
N PRO A 150 0.03 1.55 3.31
CA PRO A 150 -0.43 2.65 2.47
C PRO A 150 -1.91 2.90 2.69
N PHE A 151 -2.32 4.17 2.69
CA PHE A 151 -3.71 4.60 2.82
C PHE A 151 -4.00 5.83 1.97
N ILE A 152 -5.28 6.01 1.61
CA ILE A 152 -5.78 7.24 1.00
C ILE A 152 -6.28 8.14 2.12
N GLY A 153 -5.74 9.35 2.21
CA GLY A 153 -6.12 10.38 3.16
C GLY A 153 -6.97 11.49 2.54
N TYR A 154 -7.34 12.48 3.34
CA TYR A 154 -8.02 13.69 2.88
C TYR A 154 -7.23 14.95 3.23
N LYS A 155 -6.75 15.06 4.47
CA LYS A 155 -5.96 16.21 4.99
C LYS A 155 -4.48 15.89 5.10
N GLU A 156 -4.12 14.64 5.10
CA GLU A 156 -2.79 14.14 5.34
C GLU A 156 -1.83 14.55 4.23
N GLN A 157 -0.58 14.81 4.57
CA GLN A 157 0.45 15.10 3.60
C GLN A 157 0.78 13.84 2.78
N GLU A 158 0.61 13.93 1.45
CA GLU A 158 0.98 12.86 0.53
C GLU A 158 2.47 12.53 0.61
N GLY A 159 2.80 11.23 0.62
CA GLY A 159 4.17 10.73 0.79
C GLY A 159 4.64 10.61 2.24
N LYS A 160 3.98 11.25 3.20
CA LYS A 160 4.38 11.26 4.61
C LYS A 160 4.12 9.90 5.27
N GLN A 161 5.06 9.53 6.15
CA GLN A 161 4.93 8.40 7.05
C GLN A 161 4.33 8.82 8.38
N TYR A 162 3.38 8.02 8.88
CA TYR A 162 2.74 8.22 10.16
C TYR A 162 2.93 7.02 11.08
N LEU A 163 2.90 7.28 12.38
CA LEU A 163 2.82 6.28 13.44
C LEU A 163 1.37 6.21 13.93
N GLY A 164 0.74 5.05 13.76
CA GLY A 164 -0.56 4.84 14.37
C GLY A 164 -0.47 4.82 15.90
N LYS A 165 -1.57 5.11 16.56
CA LYS A 165 -1.72 5.09 18.03
C LYS A 165 -1.24 3.76 18.64
N TYR A 166 -1.50 2.65 17.94
CA TYR A 166 -1.11 1.30 18.31
C TYR A 166 0.06 0.80 17.46
N TYR A 167 0.80 -0.20 17.93
CA TYR A 167 1.90 -0.86 17.19
C TYR A 167 3.05 0.08 16.76
N ARG A 168 3.35 1.10 17.54
CA ARG A 168 4.37 2.12 17.21
C ARG A 168 5.75 1.54 16.88
N LYS A 169 6.11 0.40 17.45
CA LYS A 169 7.39 -0.28 17.14
C LYS A 169 7.37 -1.01 15.79
N GLY A 170 6.26 -1.69 15.47
CA GLY A 170 6.17 -2.58 14.32
C GLY A 170 5.32 -2.08 13.16
N GLY A 171 4.60 -0.98 13.30
CA GLY A 171 3.67 -0.47 12.30
C GLY A 171 4.06 0.88 11.71
N ARG A 172 3.89 1.04 10.39
CA ARG A 172 4.03 2.32 9.69
C ARG A 172 2.90 2.50 8.69
N TYR A 173 2.32 3.69 8.71
CA TYR A 173 1.29 4.09 7.77
C TYR A 173 1.86 5.14 6.82
N TYR A 174 1.40 5.12 5.56
CA TYR A 174 1.86 6.06 4.54
C TYR A 174 0.66 6.62 3.80
N CYS A 175 0.48 7.94 3.85
CA CYS A 175 -0.48 8.60 2.97
C CYS A 175 0.08 8.57 1.55
N VAL A 176 -0.60 7.88 0.65
CA VAL A 176 -0.13 7.71 -0.75
C VAL A 176 -0.95 8.53 -1.74
N ALA A 177 -2.08 9.05 -1.31
CA ALA A 177 -2.88 10.01 -2.02
C ALA A 177 -3.70 10.82 -1.00
N SER A 178 -3.94 12.08 -1.25
CA SER A 178 -4.63 12.99 -0.35
C SER A 178 -5.52 13.99 -1.11
N GLY A 179 -6.33 14.74 -0.38
CA GLY A 179 -7.27 15.71 -0.91
C GLY A 179 -8.57 15.05 -1.41
N ASP A 180 -9.46 15.89 -1.96
CA ASP A 180 -10.72 15.42 -2.51
C ASP A 180 -10.51 14.71 -3.85
N ARG A 181 -10.54 13.40 -3.79
CA ARG A 181 -10.45 12.50 -4.95
C ARG A 181 -11.66 11.57 -5.00
N ALA A 182 -12.80 12.01 -4.48
CA ALA A 182 -14.02 11.21 -4.46
C ALA A 182 -14.42 10.72 -5.85
N GLY A 183 -14.67 9.41 -5.97
CA GLY A 183 -15.02 8.75 -7.22
C GLY A 183 -13.87 8.48 -8.20
N GLN A 184 -12.67 9.00 -7.93
CA GLN A 184 -11.51 8.75 -8.78
C GLN A 184 -10.89 7.38 -8.50
N THR A 185 -10.41 6.72 -9.56
CA THR A 185 -9.54 5.56 -9.44
C THR A 185 -8.10 6.02 -9.30
N ILE A 186 -7.44 5.60 -8.23
CA ILE A 186 -6.06 5.91 -7.92
C ILE A 186 -5.21 4.66 -8.19
N MET A 187 -4.15 4.82 -8.97
CA MET A 187 -3.12 3.80 -9.13
C MET A 187 -1.93 4.15 -8.24
N THR A 188 -1.64 3.30 -7.27
CA THR A 188 -0.52 3.49 -6.35
C THR A 188 0.56 2.46 -6.63
N ASP A 189 1.77 2.91 -6.94
CA ASP A 189 2.98 2.07 -6.94
C ASP A 189 3.73 2.31 -5.62
N PHE A 190 3.58 1.40 -4.67
CA PHE A 190 4.14 1.52 -3.33
C PHE A 190 5.44 0.74 -3.20
N GLU A 191 6.55 1.46 -3.06
CA GLU A 191 7.87 0.87 -2.83
C GLU A 191 7.94 0.21 -1.45
N VAL A 192 8.09 -1.10 -1.43
CA VAL A 192 8.03 -1.91 -0.20
C VAL A 192 9.42 -2.05 0.45
N ASP A 193 10.40 -2.49 -0.33
CA ASP A 193 11.73 -2.90 0.18
C ASP A 193 12.45 -1.73 0.84
N ASP A 194 12.58 -0.62 0.13
CA ASP A 194 13.27 0.57 0.64
C ASP A 194 12.53 1.23 1.82
N ARG A 195 11.19 1.27 1.75
CA ARG A 195 10.41 1.81 2.88
C ARG A 195 10.53 0.94 4.11
N PHE A 196 10.52 -0.38 3.98
CA PHE A 196 10.69 -1.31 5.09
C PHE A 196 12.05 -1.10 5.79
N LYS A 197 13.13 -1.14 5.01
CA LYS A 197 14.49 -0.97 5.54
C LYS A 197 14.67 0.36 6.27
N ARG A 198 14.20 1.46 5.69
CA ARG A 198 14.26 2.78 6.33
C ARG A 198 13.38 2.87 7.58
N ALA A 199 12.17 2.33 7.53
CA ALA A 199 11.20 2.44 8.62
C ALA A 199 11.60 1.67 9.88
N PHE A 200 12.23 0.51 9.71
CA PHE A 200 12.55 -0.40 10.80
C PHE A 200 14.04 -0.55 11.07
N ARG A 201 14.89 0.11 10.25
CA ARG A 201 16.37 0.03 10.33
C ARG A 201 16.89 -1.42 10.23
N GLU A 202 16.20 -2.22 9.42
CA GLU A 202 16.57 -3.62 9.16
C GLU A 202 17.36 -3.71 7.84
N PRO A 203 18.43 -4.51 7.76
CA PRO A 203 19.25 -4.62 6.56
C PRO A 203 18.52 -5.33 5.40
N THR A 204 17.54 -6.16 5.73
CA THR A 204 16.77 -6.96 4.76
C THR A 204 15.30 -6.87 5.04
N THR A 205 14.49 -6.97 3.98
CA THR A 205 13.04 -7.04 4.09
C THR A 205 12.59 -8.50 4.20
N PRO A 206 11.95 -8.91 5.30
CA PRO A 206 11.37 -10.25 5.41
C PRO A 206 10.25 -10.46 4.37
N PRO A 207 9.87 -11.71 4.08
CA PRO A 207 8.78 -11.98 3.16
C PRO A 207 7.47 -11.37 3.67
N ILE A 208 6.58 -11.01 2.75
CA ILE A 208 5.20 -10.65 3.09
C ILE A 208 4.44 -11.93 3.46
N THR A 209 3.91 -11.95 4.68
CA THR A 209 3.22 -13.11 5.27
C THR A 209 1.71 -12.96 5.34
N SER A 210 1.21 -11.73 5.18
CA SER A 210 -0.23 -11.48 5.01
C SER A 210 -0.48 -10.16 4.31
N VAL A 211 -1.67 -10.04 3.76
CA VAL A 211 -2.22 -8.79 3.23
C VAL A 211 -3.61 -8.59 3.79
N ALA A 212 -3.93 -7.36 4.18
CA ALA A 212 -5.27 -6.98 4.59
C ALA A 212 -5.65 -5.63 4.01
N PHE A 213 -6.93 -5.35 3.92
CA PHE A 213 -7.47 -4.02 3.65
C PHE A 213 -8.49 -3.68 4.73
N GLN A 214 -8.53 -2.41 5.09
CA GLN A 214 -9.30 -1.95 6.22
C GLN A 214 -9.98 -0.61 5.94
N MET A 215 -11.07 -0.39 6.66
CA MET A 215 -11.73 0.89 6.84
C MET A 215 -11.86 1.14 8.35
N ASN A 216 -11.68 2.38 8.76
CA ASN A 216 -11.85 2.79 10.15
C ASN A 216 -12.42 4.20 10.21
N THR A 217 -13.66 4.29 10.66
CA THR A 217 -14.43 5.54 10.82
C THR A 217 -14.75 5.85 12.29
N LYS A 218 -14.08 5.17 13.24
CA LYS A 218 -14.26 5.44 14.67
C LYS A 218 -13.89 6.89 14.98
N ASP A 219 -14.63 7.53 15.87
CA ASP A 219 -14.41 8.92 16.29
C ASP A 219 -14.50 9.93 15.11
N THR A 220 -15.20 9.58 14.02
CA THR A 220 -15.50 10.46 12.88
C THR A 220 -16.99 10.51 12.62
N GLN A 221 -17.42 11.33 11.67
CA GLN A 221 -18.84 11.47 11.27
C GLN A 221 -19.06 11.02 9.83
N GLY A 222 -20.31 10.67 9.50
CA GLY A 222 -20.75 10.40 8.14
C GLY A 222 -20.26 9.07 7.53
N GLY A 223 -19.59 8.23 8.31
CA GLY A 223 -19.09 6.95 7.81
C GLY A 223 -18.06 7.08 6.70
N ALA A 224 -17.96 6.08 5.82
CA ALA A 224 -17.10 6.10 4.64
C ALA A 224 -17.58 5.11 3.58
N LYS A 225 -17.22 5.35 2.31
CA LYS A 225 -17.37 4.39 1.22
C LYS A 225 -16.10 4.40 0.36
N ALA A 226 -15.50 3.23 0.14
CA ALA A 226 -14.27 3.08 -0.62
C ALA A 226 -14.25 1.76 -1.38
N PHE A 227 -13.40 1.68 -2.39
CA PHE A 227 -13.27 0.50 -3.23
C PHE A 227 -11.81 0.07 -3.42
N LEU A 228 -11.63 -1.22 -3.65
CA LEU A 228 -10.37 -1.83 -4.01
C LEU A 228 -10.60 -2.75 -5.21
N ARG A 229 -9.86 -2.52 -6.30
CA ARG A 229 -10.00 -3.28 -7.53
C ARG A 229 -8.97 -4.38 -7.64
N LYS A 230 -7.71 -4.02 -7.42
CA LYS A 230 -6.59 -4.94 -7.59
C LYS A 230 -5.42 -4.63 -6.69
N ILE A 231 -4.71 -5.67 -6.27
CA ILE A 231 -3.38 -5.57 -5.63
C ILE A 231 -2.44 -6.51 -6.39
N GLU A 232 -1.33 -5.98 -6.91
CA GLU A 232 -0.28 -6.74 -7.58
C GLU A 232 1.03 -6.63 -6.79
N PHE A 233 1.67 -7.76 -6.54
CA PHE A 233 2.97 -7.84 -5.87
C PHE A 233 4.05 -8.06 -6.93
N LEU A 234 5.02 -7.15 -6.98
CA LEU A 234 6.03 -7.12 -8.01
C LEU A 234 7.42 -7.37 -7.40
N ALA A 235 8.12 -8.38 -7.94
CA ALA A 235 9.55 -8.61 -7.72
C ALA A 235 10.39 -7.88 -8.78
N LYS A 236 11.71 -7.95 -8.63
CA LYS A 236 12.65 -7.49 -9.67
C LYS A 236 12.59 -8.41 -10.86
#